data_04d8e7b712b048c078cac708d177a6b3
#
_entry.id   04d8e7b712b048c078cac708d177a6b3
#
_cell.length_a   1.000
_cell.length_b   1.000
_cell.length_c   1.000
_cell.angle_alpha   90.00
_cell.angle_beta   90.00
_cell.angle_gamma   90.00
#
_symmetry.space_group_name_H-M   'P 1'
#
loop_
_entity.id
_entity.type
_entity.pdbx_description
1 polymer ?
#
loop_
_entity_poly.entity_id
_entity_poly.type
_entity_poly.pdbx_seq_one_letter_code
_entity_poly.pdbx_strand_id
1 'polypeptide(L)'
;MIRSPLLLGAHDQRRRLLQLGVTRISVALPIAVSPRLGARIFGTPAEQVTPVAAYLARLFAIRNATLGVWALAVRDASAAERRSCVQYNLAVDVIDMAVIVPLLFRRDLRRTAVMSGALSGSAILGWLELLGGE
;
A
#
# COMPACT_ATOMS: atom_id res chain seq x y z
N MET A 1 20.25 7.73 -6.39
CA MET A 1 19.14 7.55 -5.43
C MET A 1 17.93 7.06 -6.20
N ILE A 2 17.40 5.87 -5.88
CA ILE A 2 16.23 5.29 -6.55
C ILE A 2 15.01 6.03 -6.01
N ARG A 3 14.25 6.68 -6.91
CA ARG A 3 13.03 7.40 -6.53
C ARG A 3 11.82 6.46 -6.62
N SER A 4 10.86 6.65 -5.72
CA SER A 4 9.60 5.93 -5.78
C SER A 4 8.82 6.32 -7.04
N PRO A 5 8.35 5.36 -7.86
CA PRO A 5 7.50 5.65 -9.01
C PRO A 5 6.15 6.25 -8.61
N LEU A 6 5.73 6.09 -7.35
CA LEU A 6 4.49 6.68 -6.82
C LEU A 6 4.62 8.18 -6.52
N LEU A 7 5.85 8.74 -6.50
CA LEU A 7 6.12 10.14 -6.16
C LEU A 7 6.57 10.98 -7.37
N LEU A 8 6.33 10.51 -8.58
CA LEU A 8 6.66 11.26 -9.80
C LEU A 8 5.96 12.62 -9.81
N GLY A 9 6.77 13.70 -9.89
CA GLY A 9 6.27 15.07 -9.91
C GLY A 9 5.92 15.69 -8.55
N ALA A 10 6.08 14.98 -7.43
CA ALA A 10 5.90 15.54 -6.10
C ALA A 10 7.20 16.16 -5.59
N HIS A 11 7.22 17.48 -5.47
CA HIS A 11 8.40 18.24 -5.04
C HIS A 11 8.39 18.60 -3.55
N ASP A 12 7.23 18.53 -2.91
CA ASP A 12 7.06 18.86 -1.49
C ASP A 12 6.46 17.71 -0.69
N GLN A 13 6.67 17.73 0.63
CA GLN A 13 6.21 16.70 1.55
C GLN A 13 4.69 16.54 1.57
N ARG A 14 3.93 17.64 1.46
CA ARG A 14 2.46 17.61 1.45
C ARG A 14 1.93 16.85 0.24
N ARG A 15 2.48 17.12 -0.96
CA ARG A 15 2.12 16.42 -2.20
C ARG A 15 2.50 14.95 -2.16
N ARG A 16 3.65 14.62 -1.56
CA ARG A 16 4.07 13.22 -1.39
C ARG A 16 3.12 12.44 -0.48
N LEU A 17 2.72 13.01 0.66
CA LEU A 17 1.71 12.42 1.55
C LEU A 17 0.36 12.27 0.84
N LEU A 18 -0.07 13.29 0.08
CA LEU A 18 -1.28 13.23 -0.72
C LEU A 18 -1.24 12.05 -1.72
N GLN A 19 -0.17 11.94 -2.50
CA GLN A 19 -0.03 10.88 -3.51
C GLN A 19 -0.04 9.48 -2.88
N LEU A 20 0.75 9.27 -1.83
CA LEU A 20 0.79 7.98 -1.15
C LEU A 20 -0.54 7.64 -0.48
N GLY A 21 -1.19 8.60 0.17
CA GLY A 21 -2.50 8.41 0.79
C GLY A 21 -3.58 8.08 -0.23
N VAL A 22 -3.65 8.83 -1.33
CA VAL A 22 -4.60 8.58 -2.42
C VAL A 22 -4.34 7.23 -3.07
N THR A 23 -3.09 6.87 -3.32
CA THR A 23 -2.74 5.55 -3.88
C THR A 23 -3.23 4.41 -2.98
N ARG A 24 -3.01 4.50 -1.66
CA ARG A 24 -3.52 3.49 -0.71
C ARG A 24 -5.03 3.35 -0.78
N ILE A 25 -5.76 4.45 -0.75
CA ILE A 25 -7.22 4.45 -0.82
C ILE A 25 -7.69 3.85 -2.16
N SER A 26 -7.07 4.24 -3.28
CA SER A 26 -7.41 3.75 -4.61
C SER A 26 -7.20 2.24 -4.76
N VAL A 27 -6.16 1.69 -4.12
CA VAL A 27 -5.92 0.23 -4.08
C VAL A 27 -6.92 -0.46 -3.16
N ALA A 28 -7.26 0.15 -2.03
CA ALA A 28 -8.16 -0.43 -1.04
C ALA A 28 -9.62 -0.50 -1.51
N LEU A 29 -10.11 0.54 -2.19
CA LEU A 29 -11.51 0.64 -2.59
C LEU A 29 -12.03 -0.55 -3.42
N PRO A 30 -11.39 -0.98 -4.52
CA PRO A 30 -11.85 -2.12 -5.30
C PRO A 30 -11.93 -3.40 -4.46
N ILE A 31 -10.97 -3.61 -3.55
CA ILE A 31 -10.92 -4.79 -2.68
C ILE A 31 -12.04 -4.75 -1.64
N ALA A 32 -12.30 -3.58 -1.05
CA ALA A 32 -13.34 -3.40 -0.04
C ALA A 32 -14.73 -3.63 -0.64
N VAL A 33 -15.00 -3.06 -1.82
CA VAL A 33 -16.28 -3.16 -2.52
C VAL A 33 -16.48 -4.57 -3.05
N SER A 34 -15.51 -5.11 -3.75
CA SER A 34 -15.56 -6.45 -4.33
C SER A 34 -14.20 -7.16 -4.23
N PRO A 35 -14.01 -8.06 -3.26
CA PRO A 35 -12.78 -8.85 -3.15
C PRO A 35 -12.44 -9.63 -4.43
N ARG A 36 -13.45 -10.07 -5.19
CA ARG A 36 -13.26 -10.72 -6.49
C ARG A 36 -12.68 -9.77 -7.55
N LEU A 37 -13.14 -8.52 -7.58
CA LEU A 37 -12.56 -7.49 -8.44
C LEU A 37 -11.11 -7.19 -8.02
N GLY A 38 -10.86 -7.02 -6.73
CA GLY A 38 -9.52 -6.86 -6.20
C GLY A 38 -8.61 -8.01 -6.58
N ALA A 39 -9.07 -9.26 -6.43
CA ALA A 39 -8.32 -10.45 -6.83
C ALA A 39 -7.92 -10.41 -8.31
N ARG A 40 -8.85 -10.08 -9.21
CA ARG A 40 -8.57 -9.94 -10.66
C ARG A 40 -7.52 -8.87 -10.94
N ILE A 41 -7.61 -7.71 -10.31
CA ILE A 41 -6.64 -6.62 -10.45
C ILE A 41 -5.23 -7.10 -10.07
N PHE A 42 -5.12 -7.90 -8.99
CA PHE A 42 -3.85 -8.47 -8.54
C PHE A 42 -3.48 -9.81 -9.21
N GLY A 43 -4.20 -10.21 -10.24
CA GLY A 43 -3.88 -11.38 -11.04
C GLY A 43 -4.26 -12.73 -10.44
N THR A 44 -5.13 -12.73 -9.42
CA THR A 44 -5.74 -13.94 -8.85
C THR A 44 -7.08 -14.19 -9.53
N PRO A 45 -7.36 -15.42 -10.00
CA PRO A 45 -8.67 -15.77 -10.54
C PRO A 45 -9.78 -15.57 -9.51
N ALA A 46 -10.88 -14.94 -9.92
CA ALA A 46 -11.96 -14.58 -9.00
C ALA A 46 -12.66 -15.79 -8.35
N GLU A 47 -12.66 -16.94 -9.02
CA GLU A 47 -13.18 -18.22 -8.55
C GLU A 47 -12.37 -18.84 -7.41
N GLN A 48 -11.12 -18.41 -7.22
CA GLN A 48 -10.27 -18.83 -6.11
C GLN A 48 -10.56 -18.03 -4.81
N VAL A 49 -11.39 -16.99 -4.88
CA VAL A 49 -11.73 -16.16 -3.72
C VAL A 49 -12.78 -16.87 -2.87
N THR A 50 -12.32 -17.59 -1.86
CA THR A 50 -13.18 -18.20 -0.84
C THR A 50 -13.83 -17.14 0.06
N PRO A 51 -14.91 -17.46 0.80
CA PRO A 51 -15.49 -16.55 1.77
C PRO A 51 -14.49 -16.02 2.81
N VAL A 52 -13.59 -16.88 3.30
CA VAL A 52 -12.54 -16.50 4.26
C VAL A 52 -11.53 -15.55 3.59
N ALA A 53 -11.09 -15.86 2.38
CA ALA A 53 -10.19 -14.98 1.64
C ALA A 53 -10.84 -13.60 1.37
N ALA A 54 -12.12 -13.57 1.04
CA ALA A 54 -12.88 -12.33 0.84
C ALA A 54 -12.97 -11.50 2.13
N TYR A 55 -13.19 -12.14 3.27
CA TYR A 55 -13.20 -11.48 4.58
C TYR A 55 -11.84 -10.87 4.90
N LEU A 56 -10.76 -11.65 4.80
CA LEU A 56 -9.40 -11.16 5.05
C LEU A 56 -8.99 -10.04 4.10
N ALA A 57 -9.38 -10.13 2.82
CA ALA A 57 -9.14 -9.09 1.84
C ALA A 57 -9.83 -7.76 2.21
N ARG A 58 -11.07 -7.81 2.76
CA ARG A 58 -11.75 -6.61 3.26
C ARG A 58 -11.05 -6.01 4.47
N LEU A 59 -10.57 -6.84 5.43
CA LEU A 59 -9.79 -6.34 6.57
C LEU A 59 -8.51 -5.65 6.09
N PHE A 60 -7.80 -6.25 5.14
CA PHE A 60 -6.64 -5.62 4.50
C PHE A 60 -7.01 -4.29 3.85
N ALA A 61 -8.11 -4.25 3.11
CA ALA A 61 -8.56 -3.04 2.43
C ALA A 61 -8.92 -1.92 3.43
N ILE A 62 -9.66 -2.23 4.50
CA ILE A 62 -10.02 -1.27 5.55
C ILE A 62 -8.76 -0.71 6.20
N ARG A 63 -7.79 -1.57 6.58
CA ARG A 63 -6.50 -1.13 7.13
C ARG A 63 -5.79 -0.16 6.19
N ASN A 64 -5.68 -0.51 4.90
CA ASN A 64 -5.01 0.35 3.92
C ASN A 64 -5.75 1.66 3.69
N ALA A 65 -7.07 1.65 3.61
CA ALA A 65 -7.87 2.87 3.50
C ALA A 65 -7.65 3.78 4.73
N THR A 66 -7.69 3.23 5.94
CA THR A 66 -7.47 3.99 7.19
C THR A 66 -6.08 4.63 7.22
N LEU A 67 -5.03 3.89 6.85
CA LEU A 67 -3.67 4.42 6.75
C LEU A 67 -3.55 5.50 5.68
N GLY A 68 -4.24 5.34 4.55
CA GLY A 68 -4.31 6.35 3.50
C GLY A 68 -5.00 7.63 3.97
N VAL A 69 -6.14 7.52 4.64
CA VAL A 69 -6.86 8.65 5.22
C VAL A 69 -6.00 9.37 6.26
N TRP A 70 -5.29 8.63 7.11
CA TRP A 70 -4.36 9.21 8.08
C TRP A 70 -3.25 10.01 7.39
N ALA A 71 -2.64 9.49 6.33
CA ALA A 71 -1.64 10.23 5.55
C ALA A 71 -2.19 11.54 4.96
N LEU A 72 -3.46 11.55 4.52
CA LEU A 72 -4.13 12.77 4.06
C LEU A 72 -4.40 13.76 5.19
N ALA A 73 -4.80 13.27 6.37
CA ALA A 73 -5.14 14.10 7.51
C ALA A 73 -3.93 14.83 8.10
N VAL A 74 -2.77 14.16 8.16
CA VAL A 74 -1.55 14.75 8.77
C VAL A 74 -0.72 15.60 7.83
N ARG A 75 -1.11 15.76 6.56
CA ARG A 75 -0.31 16.55 5.59
C ARG A 75 -0.04 17.99 6.01
N ASP A 76 -0.96 18.56 6.80
CA ASP A 76 -0.91 19.93 7.33
C ASP A 76 -0.63 19.96 8.84
N ALA A 77 -0.39 18.81 9.45
CA ALA A 77 -0.12 18.65 10.87
C ALA A 77 1.34 18.98 11.23
N SER A 78 1.69 18.83 12.50
CA SER A 78 3.06 19.02 12.99
C SER A 78 4.05 18.04 12.34
N ALA A 79 5.33 18.40 12.32
CA ALA A 79 6.40 17.53 11.82
C ALA A 79 6.43 16.18 12.56
N ALA A 80 6.20 16.20 13.89
CA ALA A 80 6.17 14.98 14.69
C ALA A 80 5.04 14.04 14.29
N GLU A 81 3.83 14.56 14.04
CA GLU A 81 2.67 13.77 13.60
C GLU A 81 2.88 13.19 12.20
N ARG A 82 3.39 14.00 11.26
CA ARG A 82 3.75 13.51 9.92
C ARG A 82 4.77 12.39 9.99
N ARG A 83 5.84 12.57 10.78
CA ARG A 83 6.88 11.57 10.97
C ARG A 83 6.33 10.26 11.54
N SER A 84 5.48 10.34 12.57
CA SER A 84 4.81 9.16 13.13
C SER A 84 3.98 8.43 12.06
N CYS A 85 3.16 9.16 11.31
CA CYS A 85 2.37 8.58 10.22
C CYS A 85 3.25 7.86 9.18
N VAL A 86 4.33 8.49 8.74
CA VAL A 86 5.27 7.91 7.77
C VAL A 86 5.91 6.64 8.33
N GLN A 87 6.38 6.67 9.57
CA GLN A 87 7.00 5.50 10.22
C GLN A 87 6.04 4.31 10.33
N TYR A 88 4.79 4.55 10.74
CA TYR A 88 3.78 3.49 10.83
C TYR A 88 3.42 2.92 9.45
N ASN A 89 3.24 3.77 8.45
CA ASN A 89 2.96 3.34 7.09
C ASN A 89 4.13 2.51 6.53
N LEU A 90 5.37 2.96 6.73
CA LEU A 90 6.57 2.22 6.34
C LEU A 90 6.64 0.85 7.03
N ALA A 91 6.41 0.80 8.34
CA ALA A 91 6.45 -0.45 9.10
C ALA A 91 5.41 -1.46 8.58
N VAL A 92 4.18 -1.00 8.29
CA VAL A 92 3.13 -1.85 7.73
C VAL A 92 3.54 -2.40 6.36
N ASP A 93 4.08 -1.58 5.46
CA ASP A 93 4.49 -2.02 4.12
C ASP A 93 5.70 -2.98 4.16
N VAL A 94 6.63 -2.79 5.11
CA VAL A 94 7.73 -3.74 5.34
C VAL A 94 7.21 -5.08 5.84
N ILE A 95 6.27 -5.10 6.77
CA ILE A 95 5.63 -6.32 7.26
C ILE A 95 4.86 -7.00 6.12
N ASP A 96 4.09 -6.27 5.34
CA ASP A 96 3.38 -6.80 4.17
C ASP A 96 4.37 -7.43 3.17
N MET A 97 5.50 -6.77 2.91
CA MET A 97 6.54 -7.31 2.04
C MET A 97 7.13 -8.62 2.58
N ALA A 98 7.35 -8.72 3.89
CA ALA A 98 7.84 -9.96 4.52
C ALA A 98 6.86 -11.13 4.34
N VAL A 99 5.55 -10.85 4.30
CA VAL A 99 4.50 -11.85 4.01
C VAL A 99 4.43 -12.19 2.52
N ILE A 100 4.66 -11.20 1.64
CA ILE A 100 4.57 -11.38 0.17
C ILE A 100 5.75 -12.17 -0.38
N VAL A 101 6.97 -11.95 0.11
CA VAL A 101 8.20 -12.56 -0.43
C VAL A 101 8.14 -14.08 -0.52
N PRO A 102 7.71 -14.84 0.50
CA PRO A 102 7.58 -16.30 0.40
C PRO A 102 6.61 -16.76 -0.71
N LEU A 103 5.60 -15.95 -1.05
CA LEU A 103 4.59 -16.28 -2.05
C LEU A 103 5.18 -16.25 -3.49
N LEU A 104 6.33 -15.58 -3.70
CA LEU A 104 7.03 -15.58 -4.98
C LEU A 104 7.49 -16.99 -5.41
N PHE A 105 7.72 -17.86 -4.43
CA PHE A 105 8.12 -19.26 -4.66
C PHE A 105 6.93 -20.19 -4.92
N ARG A 106 5.69 -19.71 -4.74
CA ARG A 106 4.46 -20.44 -5.03
C ARG A 106 4.02 -20.12 -6.46
N ARG A 107 3.99 -21.13 -7.33
CA ARG A 107 3.64 -20.96 -8.75
C ARG A 107 2.24 -20.37 -8.95
N ASP A 108 1.29 -20.84 -8.14
CA ASP A 108 -0.12 -20.45 -8.14
C ASP A 108 -0.35 -18.99 -7.69
N LEU A 109 0.55 -18.44 -6.86
CA LEU A 109 0.43 -17.10 -6.28
C LEU A 109 1.47 -16.09 -6.78
N ARG A 110 2.43 -16.56 -7.62
CA ARG A 110 3.56 -15.73 -8.06
C ARG A 110 3.12 -14.41 -8.70
N ARG A 111 2.12 -14.43 -9.58
CA ARG A 111 1.65 -13.22 -10.24
C ARG A 111 1.11 -12.20 -9.24
N THR A 112 0.26 -12.65 -8.32
CA THR A 112 -0.27 -11.83 -7.23
C THR A 112 0.84 -11.28 -6.35
N ALA A 113 1.82 -12.12 -5.98
CA ALA A 113 2.97 -11.72 -5.17
C ALA A 113 3.85 -10.66 -5.88
N VAL A 114 4.09 -10.80 -7.19
CA VAL A 114 4.85 -9.81 -7.97
C VAL A 114 4.11 -8.47 -8.02
N MET A 115 2.81 -8.47 -8.31
CA MET A 115 2.02 -7.23 -8.38
C MET A 115 1.92 -6.53 -7.02
N SER A 116 1.61 -7.29 -5.97
CA SER A 116 1.52 -6.76 -4.59
C SER A 116 2.89 -6.29 -4.10
N GLY A 117 3.94 -7.04 -4.37
CA GLY A 117 5.32 -6.70 -3.99
C GLY A 117 5.84 -5.45 -4.71
N ALA A 118 5.53 -5.28 -5.99
CA ALA A 118 5.88 -4.07 -6.72
C ALA A 118 5.20 -2.83 -6.13
N LEU A 119 3.92 -2.94 -5.76
CA LEU A 119 3.17 -1.85 -5.13
C LEU A 119 3.72 -1.52 -3.75
N SER A 120 3.88 -2.53 -2.87
CA SER A 120 4.42 -2.33 -1.52
C SER A 120 5.86 -1.83 -1.55
N GLY A 121 6.72 -2.35 -2.44
CA GLY A 121 8.08 -1.87 -2.63
C GLY A 121 8.14 -0.42 -3.08
N SER A 122 7.27 -0.02 -4.01
CA SER A 122 7.17 1.37 -4.45
C SER A 122 6.70 2.30 -3.31
N ALA A 123 5.77 1.85 -2.47
CA ALA A 123 5.32 2.59 -1.29
C ALA A 123 6.44 2.71 -0.25
N ILE A 124 7.17 1.64 0.05
CA ILE A 124 8.33 1.66 0.95
C ILE A 124 9.34 2.73 0.50
N LEU A 125 9.71 2.75 -0.78
CA LEU A 125 10.60 3.78 -1.31
C LEU A 125 10.04 5.19 -1.10
N GLY A 126 8.74 5.39 -1.31
CA GLY A 126 8.07 6.67 -1.08
C GLY A 126 8.13 7.12 0.38
N TRP A 127 7.89 6.21 1.33
CA TRP A 127 7.99 6.52 2.76
C TRP A 127 9.43 6.82 3.19
N LEU A 128 10.41 6.09 2.66
CA LEU A 128 11.84 6.36 2.93
C LEU A 128 12.28 7.72 2.39
N GLU A 129 11.81 8.12 1.20
CA GLU A 129 12.08 9.45 0.66
C GLU A 129 11.50 10.57 1.55
N LEU A 130 10.33 10.34 2.18
CA LEU A 130 9.73 11.28 3.12
C LEU A 130 10.53 11.40 4.41
N LEU A 131 11.07 10.29 4.94
CA LEU A 131 11.91 10.29 6.15
C LEU A 131 13.28 10.90 5.92
N GLY A 132 13.86 10.75 4.73
CA GLY A 132 15.19 11.28 4.39
C GLY A 132 15.18 12.74 3.93
N GLY A 133 14.03 13.34 3.72
CA GLY A 133 13.87 14.73 3.28
C GLY A 133 13.55 15.72 4.40
N GLU A 134 13.64 15.30 5.67
CA GLU A 134 13.47 16.14 6.87
C GLU A 134 14.78 16.80 7.30
#